data_408b2863153ac10d0bae66615b5bf44f
#
_entry.id   408b2863153ac10d0bae66615b5bf44f
#
_cell.length_a   1.000
_cell.length_b   1.000
_cell.length_c   1.000
_cell.angle_alpha   90.00
_cell.angle_beta   90.00
_cell.angle_gamma   90.00
#
_symmetry.space_group_name_H-M   'P 1'
#
loop_
_entity.id
_entity.type
_entity.pdbx_description
1 polymer ?
#
loop_
_entity_poly.entity_id
_entity_poly.type
_entity_poly.pdbx_seq_one_letter_code
_entity_poly.pdbx_strand_id
1 'polypeptide(L)'
;AVNMLTVQALQNKKITVLGGEQIRPNIHIDDLAALYKFFVEAEESKNGIYNAGFENLKIIEIAEMIAGKTGADIQIKESNDPRSYRLCSDKILEMGFKPQKTVMDAISEISEAWKKGIITNKPEWHTVSWMQKNNFGPEKFSPQFALSA
;
A
#
# COMPACT_ATOMS: atom_id res chain seq x y z
N ALA A 1 -0.84 -3.49 2.38
CA ALA A 1 -0.79 -4.96 2.31
C ALA A 1 0.50 -5.41 1.62
N VAL A 2 0.78 -4.97 0.39
CA VAL A 2 1.91 -5.46 -0.45
C VAL A 2 3.24 -5.49 0.31
N ASN A 3 3.73 -4.35 0.78
CA ASN A 3 5.07 -4.26 1.41
C ASN A 3 5.19 -5.18 2.63
N MET A 4 4.20 -5.17 3.51
CA MET A 4 4.22 -5.94 4.75
C MET A 4 4.18 -7.46 4.49
N LEU A 5 3.30 -7.91 3.59
CA LEU A 5 3.19 -9.32 3.23
C LEU A 5 4.44 -9.82 2.50
N THR A 6 5.04 -8.98 1.63
CA THR A 6 6.29 -9.32 0.95
C THR A 6 7.44 -9.50 1.94
N VAL A 7 7.62 -8.55 2.87
CA VAL A 7 8.66 -8.67 3.92
C VAL A 7 8.41 -9.88 4.81
N GLN A 8 7.15 -10.17 5.18
CA GLN A 8 6.80 -11.35 5.96
C GLN A 8 7.18 -12.65 5.22
N ALA A 9 6.88 -12.73 3.91
CA ALA A 9 7.25 -13.87 3.07
C ALA A 9 8.77 -14.09 3.00
N LEU A 10 9.53 -13.01 2.81
CA LEU A 10 10.98 -13.06 2.68
C LEU A 10 11.65 -13.47 4.00
N GLN A 11 11.14 -12.97 5.12
CA GLN A 11 11.68 -13.23 6.45
C GLN A 11 11.30 -14.64 6.97
N ASN A 12 10.03 -15.02 6.85
CA ASN A 12 9.47 -16.18 7.56
C ASN A 12 9.17 -17.36 6.63
N LYS A 13 9.34 -17.20 5.32
CA LYS A 13 8.90 -18.18 4.31
C LYS A 13 7.42 -18.54 4.40
N LYS A 14 6.63 -17.64 4.99
CA LYS A 14 5.21 -17.81 5.24
C LYS A 14 4.50 -16.47 5.22
N ILE A 15 3.31 -16.46 4.64
CA ILE A 15 2.41 -15.30 4.58
C ILE A 15 1.15 -15.62 5.39
N THR A 16 0.84 -14.80 6.38
CA THR A 16 -0.44 -14.91 7.09
C THR A 16 -1.42 -13.91 6.50
N VAL A 17 -2.46 -14.42 5.86
CA VAL A 17 -3.56 -13.65 5.27
C VAL A 17 -4.75 -13.66 6.24
N LEU A 18 -5.25 -12.50 6.59
CA LEU A 18 -6.45 -12.35 7.42
C LEU A 18 -7.66 -12.15 6.51
N GLY A 19 -8.53 -13.16 6.41
CA GLY A 19 -9.66 -13.21 5.48
C GLY A 19 -9.20 -13.53 4.06
N GLY A 20 -8.84 -12.50 3.29
CA GLY A 20 -8.28 -12.64 1.93
C GLY A 20 -9.17 -12.06 0.83
N GLU A 21 -10.49 -12.12 0.98
CA GLU A 21 -11.45 -11.65 -0.02
C GLU A 21 -11.59 -10.12 -0.10
N GLN A 22 -11.06 -9.42 0.90
CA GLN A 22 -11.13 -7.95 0.94
C GLN A 22 -10.31 -7.36 -0.20
N ILE A 23 -10.94 -6.47 -0.96
CA ILE A 23 -10.30 -5.73 -2.05
C ILE A 23 -9.63 -4.48 -1.49
N ARG A 24 -8.42 -4.19 -2.00
CA ARG A 24 -7.68 -2.97 -1.70
C ARG A 24 -7.15 -2.36 -2.98
N PRO A 25 -7.32 -1.04 -3.16
CA PRO A 25 -6.67 -0.31 -4.23
C PRO A 25 -5.17 -0.17 -3.93
N ASN A 26 -4.37 -0.30 -4.94
CA ASN A 26 -2.92 -0.19 -4.87
C ASN A 26 -2.40 0.85 -5.87
N ILE A 27 -1.34 1.52 -5.49
CA ILE A 27 -0.55 2.39 -6.34
C ILE A 27 0.93 2.20 -5.99
N HIS A 28 1.77 2.10 -7.00
CA HIS A 28 3.22 2.05 -6.81
C HIS A 28 3.74 3.44 -6.41
N ILE A 29 4.79 3.49 -5.59
CA ILE A 29 5.33 4.78 -5.10
C ILE A 29 5.87 5.64 -6.25
N ASP A 30 6.48 5.04 -7.28
CA ASP A 30 6.98 5.76 -8.45
C ASP A 30 5.83 6.40 -9.25
N ASP A 31 4.71 5.66 -9.40
CA ASP A 31 3.52 6.21 -10.06
C ASP A 31 2.87 7.31 -9.21
N LEU A 32 2.90 7.19 -7.89
CA LEU A 32 2.44 8.26 -7.01
C LEU A 32 3.30 9.52 -7.17
N ALA A 33 4.63 9.37 -7.20
CA ALA A 33 5.54 10.48 -7.42
C ALA A 33 5.36 11.12 -8.82
N ALA A 34 5.20 10.27 -9.85
CA ALA A 34 4.92 10.72 -11.20
C ALA A 34 3.58 11.46 -11.30
N LEU A 35 2.57 11.02 -10.54
CA LEU A 35 1.27 11.68 -10.47
C LEU A 35 1.35 13.07 -9.83
N TYR A 36 2.12 13.25 -8.75
CA TYR A 36 2.38 14.58 -8.19
C TYR A 36 3.03 15.49 -9.21
N LYS A 37 4.06 15.01 -9.93
CA LYS A 37 4.70 15.77 -11.00
C LYS A 37 3.70 16.14 -12.10
N PHE A 38 2.87 15.19 -12.53
CA PHE A 38 1.84 15.39 -13.54
C PHE A 38 0.89 16.53 -13.17
N PHE A 39 0.45 16.61 -11.89
CA PHE A 39 -0.43 17.69 -11.44
C PHE A 39 0.29 19.03 -11.25
N VAL A 40 1.56 19.03 -10.86
CA VAL A 40 2.35 20.28 -10.77
C VAL A 40 2.55 20.90 -12.15
N GLU A 41 2.69 20.08 -13.19
CA GLU A 41 2.87 20.52 -14.58
C GLU A 41 1.53 20.76 -15.32
N ALA A 42 0.40 20.39 -14.72
CA ALA A 42 -0.92 20.54 -15.33
C ALA A 42 -1.41 21.99 -15.28
N GLU A 43 -2.30 22.33 -16.22
CA GLU A 43 -3.00 23.62 -16.21
C GLU A 43 -3.90 23.76 -14.97
N GLU A 44 -4.09 24.97 -14.46
CA GLU A 44 -4.97 25.25 -13.30
C GLU A 44 -6.42 24.76 -13.48
N SER A 45 -6.91 24.72 -14.71
CA SER A 45 -8.24 24.17 -15.06
C SER A 45 -8.43 22.70 -14.66
N LYS A 46 -7.33 21.98 -14.37
CA LYS A 46 -7.34 20.59 -13.93
C LYS A 46 -7.34 20.39 -12.42
N ASN A 47 -7.48 21.45 -11.64
CA ASN A 47 -7.58 21.36 -10.19
C ASN A 47 -8.85 20.58 -9.78
N GLY A 48 -8.72 19.78 -8.72
CA GLY A 48 -9.86 18.98 -8.24
C GLY A 48 -9.47 17.84 -7.32
N ILE A 49 -10.46 17.01 -7.00
CA ILE A 49 -10.30 15.81 -6.20
C ILE A 49 -10.23 14.62 -7.16
N TYR A 50 -9.20 13.81 -7.00
CA TYR A 50 -8.92 12.65 -7.83
C TYR A 50 -8.59 11.43 -6.97
N ASN A 51 -9.12 10.29 -7.36
CA ASN A 51 -8.73 9.01 -6.79
C ASN A 51 -7.54 8.44 -7.55
N ALA A 52 -6.56 7.90 -6.84
CA ALA A 52 -5.39 7.26 -7.42
C ALA A 52 -5.15 5.88 -6.81
N GLY A 53 -5.56 4.85 -7.52
CA GLY A 53 -5.36 3.45 -7.16
C GLY A 53 -5.67 2.61 -8.40
N PHE A 54 -4.62 2.12 -9.07
CA PHE A 54 -4.76 1.58 -10.41
C PHE A 54 -4.98 0.06 -10.44
N GLU A 55 -4.62 -0.65 -9.38
CA GLU A 55 -4.87 -2.07 -9.24
C GLU A 55 -5.74 -2.33 -8.00
N ASN A 56 -6.97 -2.76 -8.23
CA ASN A 56 -7.90 -3.15 -7.17
C ASN A 56 -7.84 -4.68 -6.99
N LEU A 57 -6.99 -5.14 -6.09
CA LEU A 57 -6.71 -6.56 -5.88
C LEU A 57 -7.27 -7.06 -4.54
N LYS A 58 -7.69 -8.32 -4.50
CA LYS A 58 -7.95 -9.01 -3.24
C LYS A 58 -6.64 -9.24 -2.47
N ILE A 59 -6.72 -9.27 -1.16
CA ILE A 59 -5.54 -9.56 -0.33
C ILE A 59 -4.98 -10.96 -0.64
N ILE A 60 -5.83 -11.92 -0.96
CA ILE A 60 -5.39 -13.26 -1.35
C ILE A 60 -4.62 -13.25 -2.68
N GLU A 61 -5.08 -12.50 -3.68
CA GLU A 61 -4.39 -12.35 -4.96
C GLU A 61 -2.98 -11.76 -4.79
N ILE A 62 -2.85 -10.74 -3.92
CA ILE A 62 -1.55 -10.17 -3.56
C ILE A 62 -0.65 -11.22 -2.90
N ALA A 63 -1.20 -12.03 -1.98
CA ALA A 63 -0.44 -13.09 -1.31
C ALA A 63 0.02 -14.18 -2.28
N GLU A 64 -0.82 -14.56 -3.25
CA GLU A 64 -0.47 -15.53 -4.30
C GLU A 64 0.65 -15.02 -5.21
N MET A 65 0.59 -13.73 -5.62
CA MET A 65 1.68 -13.10 -6.38
C MET A 65 2.99 -13.12 -5.61
N ILE A 66 2.95 -12.81 -4.30
CA ILE A 66 4.13 -12.84 -3.42
C ILE A 66 4.64 -14.28 -3.26
N ALA A 67 3.76 -15.24 -3.02
CA ALA A 67 4.13 -16.65 -2.87
C ALA A 67 4.81 -17.19 -4.14
N GLY A 68 4.25 -16.88 -5.31
CA GLY A 68 4.85 -17.24 -6.60
C GLY A 68 6.26 -16.66 -6.79
N LYS A 69 6.53 -15.47 -6.28
CA LYS A 69 7.85 -14.82 -6.38
C LYS A 69 8.85 -15.29 -5.33
N THR A 70 8.40 -15.63 -4.13
CA THR A 70 9.26 -15.87 -2.96
C THR A 70 9.35 -17.35 -2.55
N GLY A 71 8.43 -18.19 -3.02
CA GLY A 71 8.27 -19.57 -2.59
C GLY A 71 7.74 -19.70 -1.16
N ALA A 72 7.06 -18.68 -0.64
CA ALA A 72 6.50 -18.71 0.71
C ALA A 72 5.15 -19.41 0.75
N ASP A 73 4.85 -20.11 1.85
CA ASP A 73 3.55 -20.73 2.09
C ASP A 73 2.51 -19.67 2.49
N ILE A 74 1.27 -19.86 2.04
CA ILE A 74 0.14 -19.01 2.42
C ILE A 74 -0.68 -19.70 3.52
N GLN A 75 -0.88 -19.01 4.62
CA GLN A 75 -1.80 -19.41 5.67
C GLN A 75 -2.94 -18.40 5.79
N ILE A 76 -4.16 -18.85 5.51
CA ILE A 76 -5.36 -18.03 5.68
C ILE A 76 -5.87 -18.21 7.11
N LYS A 77 -6.20 -17.09 7.76
CA LYS A 77 -6.89 -17.06 9.06
C LYS A 77 -8.19 -16.30 8.92
N GLU A 78 -9.18 -16.66 9.69
CA GLU A 78 -10.44 -15.92 9.73
C GLU A 78 -10.22 -14.46 10.12
N SER A 79 -11.04 -13.60 9.56
CA SER A 79 -11.03 -12.16 9.84
C SER A 79 -12.43 -11.61 9.81
N ASN A 80 -12.75 -10.81 10.80
CA ASN A 80 -14.00 -10.05 10.88
C ASN A 80 -13.86 -8.63 10.30
N ASP A 81 -12.82 -8.35 9.50
CA ASP A 81 -12.65 -7.04 8.86
C ASP A 81 -13.61 -6.90 7.67
N PRO A 82 -14.72 -6.15 7.80
CA PRO A 82 -15.72 -6.02 6.75
C PRO A 82 -15.29 -5.06 5.63
N ARG A 83 -14.18 -4.37 5.80
CA ARG A 83 -13.74 -3.34 4.87
C ARG A 83 -13.29 -3.97 3.56
N SER A 84 -14.02 -3.70 2.48
CA SER A 84 -13.65 -4.03 1.11
C SER A 84 -14.09 -2.88 0.22
N TYR A 85 -13.14 -2.32 -0.53
CA TYR A 85 -13.43 -1.15 -1.37
C TYR A 85 -12.50 -1.10 -2.57
N ARG A 86 -12.99 -0.43 -3.61
CA ARG A 86 -12.28 -0.15 -4.85
C ARG A 86 -12.16 1.35 -5.05
N LEU A 87 -11.13 1.79 -5.77
CA LEU A 87 -11.05 3.14 -6.31
C LEU A 87 -11.23 3.09 -7.82
N CYS A 88 -12.07 3.99 -8.34
CA CYS A 88 -12.14 4.30 -9.75
C CYS A 88 -11.20 5.48 -10.02
N SER A 89 -10.18 5.25 -10.84
CA SER A 89 -9.19 6.26 -11.23
C SER A 89 -9.37 6.75 -12.67
N ASP A 90 -10.50 6.48 -13.29
CA ASP A 90 -10.79 6.81 -14.69
C ASP A 90 -10.56 8.29 -14.97
N LYS A 91 -11.00 9.17 -14.07
CA LYS A 91 -10.82 10.62 -14.20
C LYS A 91 -9.35 11.04 -14.40
N ILE A 92 -8.40 10.38 -13.74
CA ILE A 92 -6.96 10.65 -13.91
C ILE A 92 -6.46 10.06 -15.23
N LEU A 93 -6.91 8.87 -15.58
CA LEU A 93 -6.52 8.19 -16.81
C LEU A 93 -7.01 8.96 -18.04
N GLU A 94 -8.24 9.48 -18.00
CA GLU A 94 -8.83 10.34 -19.05
C GLU A 94 -8.07 11.66 -19.21
N MET A 95 -7.44 12.17 -18.14
CA MET A 95 -6.56 13.33 -18.22
C MET A 95 -5.22 13.04 -18.90
N GLY A 96 -4.94 11.77 -19.22
CA GLY A 96 -3.74 11.33 -19.91
C GLY A 96 -2.64 10.77 -19.03
N PHE A 97 -2.85 10.65 -17.71
CA PHE A 97 -1.89 9.95 -16.86
C PHE A 97 -1.85 8.46 -17.21
N LYS A 98 -0.65 7.90 -17.26
CA LYS A 98 -0.44 6.48 -17.56
C LYS A 98 0.44 5.86 -16.47
N PRO A 99 -0.12 5.03 -15.59
CA PRO A 99 0.67 4.29 -14.61
C PRO A 99 1.65 3.36 -15.34
N GLN A 100 2.86 3.24 -14.81
CA GLN A 100 3.97 2.49 -15.41
C GLN A 100 4.36 1.27 -14.57
N LYS A 101 3.85 1.16 -13.37
CA LYS A 101 4.25 0.17 -12.39
C LYS A 101 3.05 -0.61 -11.87
N THR A 102 3.30 -1.83 -11.47
CA THR A 102 2.32 -2.77 -10.94
C THR A 102 2.66 -3.20 -9.52
N VAL A 103 1.73 -3.91 -8.88
CA VAL A 103 1.97 -4.60 -7.59
C VAL A 103 3.10 -5.63 -7.73
N MET A 104 3.21 -6.30 -8.89
CA MET A 104 4.29 -7.27 -9.13
C MET A 104 5.66 -6.58 -9.19
N ASP A 105 5.74 -5.37 -9.74
CA ASP A 105 6.98 -4.58 -9.75
C ASP A 105 7.39 -4.25 -8.32
N ALA A 106 6.47 -3.79 -7.48
CA ALA A 106 6.73 -3.52 -6.07
C ALA A 106 7.23 -4.77 -5.32
N ILE A 107 6.59 -5.92 -5.53
CA ILE A 107 7.02 -7.21 -4.94
C ILE A 107 8.44 -7.54 -5.38
N SER A 108 8.76 -7.34 -6.66
CA SER A 108 10.08 -7.63 -7.22
C SER A 108 11.15 -6.71 -6.65
N GLU A 109 10.90 -5.41 -6.60
CA GLU A 109 11.80 -4.39 -6.06
C GLU A 109 12.10 -4.64 -4.57
N ILE A 110 11.08 -4.93 -3.76
CA ILE A 110 11.24 -5.27 -2.34
C ILE A 110 12.08 -6.55 -2.19
N SER A 111 11.80 -7.56 -3.02
CA SER A 111 12.53 -8.83 -2.97
C SER A 111 14.01 -8.67 -3.32
N GLU A 112 14.33 -7.84 -4.29
CA GLU A 112 15.71 -7.53 -4.66
C GLU A 112 16.43 -6.69 -3.60
N ALA A 113 15.77 -5.67 -3.05
CA ALA A 113 16.32 -4.85 -1.99
C ALA A 113 16.61 -5.68 -0.72
N TRP A 114 15.73 -6.65 -0.41
CA TRP A 114 15.94 -7.61 0.68
C TRP A 114 17.17 -8.49 0.43
N LYS A 115 17.29 -9.09 -0.76
CA LYS A 115 18.44 -9.92 -1.14
C LYS A 115 19.76 -9.17 -1.06
N LYS A 116 19.74 -7.88 -1.40
CA LYS A 116 20.92 -7.00 -1.33
C LYS A 116 21.21 -6.46 0.08
N GLY A 117 20.37 -6.78 1.09
CA GLY A 117 20.50 -6.26 2.45
C GLY A 117 20.21 -4.76 2.60
N ILE A 118 19.62 -4.13 1.57
CA ILE A 118 19.26 -2.71 1.59
C ILE A 118 18.10 -2.48 2.55
N ILE A 119 17.14 -3.40 2.57
CA ILE A 119 16.02 -3.38 3.51
C ILE A 119 16.09 -4.59 4.44
N THR A 120 15.67 -4.37 5.69
CA THR A 120 15.52 -5.39 6.73
C THR A 120 14.22 -5.11 7.48
N ASN A 121 13.72 -6.05 8.25
CA ASN A 121 12.54 -5.80 9.07
C ASN A 121 12.92 -5.07 10.36
N LYS A 122 12.80 -3.74 10.37
CA LYS A 122 13.09 -2.91 11.53
C LYS A 122 11.81 -2.58 12.30
N PRO A 123 11.85 -2.53 13.67
CA PRO A 123 10.69 -2.17 14.48
C PRO A 123 10.07 -0.81 14.09
N GLU A 124 10.89 0.15 13.66
CA GLU A 124 10.45 1.50 13.27
C GLU A 124 9.55 1.51 12.03
N TRP A 125 9.60 0.46 11.22
CA TRP A 125 8.78 0.34 10.02
C TRP A 125 7.35 -0.16 10.31
N HIS A 126 7.11 -0.62 11.53
CA HIS A 126 5.78 -0.98 12.02
C HIS A 126 5.12 0.23 12.67
N THR A 127 4.62 1.15 11.82
CA THR A 127 4.15 2.48 12.20
C THR A 127 3.25 2.48 13.45
N VAL A 128 2.25 1.61 13.51
CA VAL A 128 1.31 1.56 14.66
C VAL A 128 2.05 1.20 15.96
N SER A 129 2.83 0.12 15.94
CA SER A 129 3.58 -0.31 17.12
C SER A 129 4.64 0.71 17.54
N TRP A 130 5.30 1.32 16.55
CA TRP A 130 6.28 2.37 16.81
C TRP A 130 5.63 3.62 17.42
N MET A 131 4.48 4.06 16.89
CA MET A 131 3.73 5.18 17.45
C MET A 131 3.27 4.92 18.87
N GLN A 132 2.73 3.72 19.14
CA GLN A 132 2.32 3.31 20.50
C GLN A 132 3.49 3.34 21.48
N LYS A 133 4.64 2.73 21.08
CA LYS A 133 5.86 2.70 21.90
C LYS A 133 6.40 4.09 22.21
N ASN A 134 6.25 5.04 21.30
CA ASN A 134 6.71 6.42 21.47
C ASN A 134 5.60 7.36 21.97
N ASN A 135 4.50 6.82 22.49
CA ASN A 135 3.38 7.57 23.02
C ASN A 135 2.76 8.58 22.04
N PHE A 136 2.77 8.28 20.74
CA PHE A 136 1.98 9.00 19.75
C PHE A 136 0.54 8.47 19.77
N GLY A 137 -0.20 8.77 20.84
CA GLY A 137 -1.61 8.45 20.96
C GLY A 137 -2.50 9.65 20.59
N PRO A 138 -3.81 9.42 20.36
CA PRO A 138 -4.76 10.50 20.06
C PRO A 138 -4.82 11.59 21.13
N GLU A 139 -4.42 11.28 22.37
CA GLU A 139 -4.37 12.23 23.48
C GLU A 139 -3.32 13.33 23.31
N LYS A 140 -2.29 13.12 22.48
CA LYS A 140 -1.28 14.14 22.16
C LYS A 140 -1.66 15.04 20.98
N PHE A 141 -2.62 14.65 20.19
CA PHE A 141 -3.25 15.49 19.19
C PHE A 141 -4.44 16.20 19.84
N SER A 142 -4.14 17.11 20.77
CA SER A 142 -5.12 18.08 21.23
C SER A 142 -5.72 18.77 20.02
N PRO A 143 -7.06 18.82 19.84
CA PRO A 143 -7.66 19.43 18.68
C PRO A 143 -7.59 20.95 18.78
N GLN A 144 -6.42 21.52 18.53
CA GLN A 144 -6.30 22.97 18.27
C GLN A 144 -6.90 23.33 16.90
N PHE A 145 -7.41 22.34 16.16
CA PHE A 145 -8.12 22.49 14.90
C PHE A 145 -9.54 21.93 14.95
N ALA A 146 -10.22 22.01 16.09
CA ALA A 146 -11.67 21.97 16.08
C ALA A 146 -12.14 23.24 15.38
N LEU A 147 -12.43 23.13 14.08
CA LEU A 147 -13.16 24.15 13.34
C LEU A 147 -14.44 24.42 14.13
N SER A 148 -14.52 25.61 14.73
CA SER A 148 -15.74 26.16 15.26
C SER A 148 -16.78 26.16 14.15
N ALA A 149 -17.85 25.38 14.34
CA ALA A 149 -19.03 25.38 13.50
C ALA A 149 -19.73 26.73 13.52
#